data_87d2258f13e3f7e3d44e831bbc8ee32b
#
_entry.id   87d2258f13e3f7e3d44e831bbc8ee32b
#
_cell.length_a   1.000
_cell.length_b   1.000
_cell.length_c   1.000
_cell.angle_alpha   90.00
_cell.angle_beta   90.00
_cell.angle_gamma   90.00
#
_symmetry.space_group_name_H-M   'P 1'
#
loop_
_entity.id
_entity.type
_entity.pdbx_description
1 polymer ?
#
loop_
_entity_poly.entity_id
_entity_poly.type
_entity_poly.pdbx_seq_one_letter_code
_entity_poly.pdbx_strand_id
1 'polypeptide(L)' 'MIETVIVLLFFINDKLVEHRIQDSISECLKHKRLITRNMSMTNKSIQCIETEAEIEINVDGSKTIKKLIMKKWDT' A
#
# COMPACT_ATOMS: atom_id res chain seq x y z
N MET A 1 6.87 0.72 -16.36
CA MET A 1 8.14 0.68 -15.62
C MET A 1 7.92 -0.05 -14.31
N ILE A 2 8.80 -0.96 -13.97
CA ILE A 2 8.67 -1.76 -12.74
C ILE A 2 9.65 -1.22 -11.72
N GLU A 3 9.15 -0.91 -10.53
CA GLU A 3 9.97 -0.40 -9.43
C GLU A 3 9.63 -1.15 -8.14
N THR A 4 10.61 -1.23 -7.24
CA THR A 4 10.37 -1.68 -5.89
C THR A 4 9.81 -0.52 -5.10
N VAL A 5 8.66 -0.72 -4.49
CA VAL A 5 7.94 0.34 -3.75
C VAL A 5 7.48 -0.19 -2.39
N ILE A 6 7.27 0.74 -1.47
CA ILE A 6 6.61 0.46 -0.20
C ILE A 6 5.13 0.78 -0.39
N VAL A 7 4.28 -0.15 -0.07
CA VAL A 7 2.84 0.00 -0.29
C VAL A 7 2.08 -0.21 1.01
N LEU A 8 1.16 0.70 1.27
CA LEU A 8 0.18 0.55 2.34
C LEU A 8 -1.03 -0.16 1.75
N LEU A 9 -1.38 -1.30 2.31
CA LEU A 9 -2.54 -2.08 1.87
C LEU A 9 -3.64 -2.00 2.92
N PHE A 10 -4.83 -1.69 2.48
CA PHE A 10 -5.99 -1.60 3.36
C PHE A 10 -7.00 -2.68 3.00
N PHE A 11 -7.34 -3.51 3.97
CA PHE A 11 -8.26 -4.62 3.81
C PHE A 11 -9.52 -4.41 4.63
N ILE A 12 -10.65 -4.81 4.07
CA ILE A 12 -11.92 -4.92 4.80
C ILE A 12 -12.48 -6.31 4.54
N ASN A 13 -12.78 -7.05 5.61
CA ASN A 13 -13.25 -8.44 5.54
C ASN A 13 -12.33 -9.32 4.69
N ASP A 14 -11.01 -9.16 4.89
CA ASP A 14 -9.96 -9.90 4.19
C ASP A 14 -9.88 -9.62 2.68
N LYS A 15 -10.54 -8.55 2.23
CA LYS A 15 -10.47 -8.12 0.83
C LYS A 15 -9.70 -6.83 0.71
N LEU A 16 -8.77 -6.79 -0.22
CA LEU A 16 -8.02 -5.57 -0.51
C LEU A 16 -8.96 -4.54 -1.14
N VAL A 17 -9.11 -3.40 -0.48
CA VAL A 17 -9.97 -2.32 -0.98
C VAL A 17 -9.20 -1.10 -1.43
N GLU A 18 -7.97 -0.92 -0.94
CA GLU A 18 -7.16 0.22 -1.30
C GLU A 18 -5.68 -0.09 -1.15
N HIS A 19 -4.86 0.51 -2.00
CA HIS A 19 -3.41 0.45 -1.89
C HIS A 19 -2.85 1.83 -2.20
N ARG A 20 -1.78 2.20 -1.51
CA ARG A 20 -1.11 3.49 -1.71
C ARG A 20 0.39 3.32 -1.65
N ILE A 21 1.10 4.01 -2.53
CA ILE A 21 2.55 4.06 -2.49
C ILE A 21 2.98 4.99 -1.36
N GLN A 22 3.94 4.55 -0.56
CA GLN A 22 4.56 5.35 0.49
C GLN A 22 6.02 5.62 0.14
N ASP A 23 6.55 6.72 0.64
CA ASP A 23 7.93 7.11 0.35
C ASP A 23 8.94 6.18 1.03
N SER A 24 8.59 5.64 2.18
CA SER A 24 9.46 4.76 2.95
C SER A 24 8.63 3.89 3.86
N ILE A 25 9.27 2.86 4.41
CA ILE A 25 8.60 1.99 5.38
C ILE A 25 8.21 2.79 6.64
N SER A 26 9.03 3.77 7.03
CA SER A 26 8.73 4.63 8.17
C SER A 26 7.45 5.43 7.96
N GLU A 27 7.28 6.00 6.78
CA GLU A 27 6.06 6.73 6.42
C GLU A 27 4.85 5.81 6.40
N CYS A 28 5.01 4.59 5.86
CA CYS A 28 3.93 3.63 5.82
C CYS A 28 3.47 3.26 7.23
N LEU A 29 4.41 2.98 8.13
CA LEU A 29 4.09 2.64 9.52
C LEU A 29 3.45 3.81 10.25
N LYS A 30 3.88 5.03 9.95
CA LYS A 30 3.29 6.23 10.51
C LYS A 30 1.83 6.37 10.11
N HIS A 31 1.53 6.22 8.82
CA HIS A 31 0.17 6.29 8.33
C HIS A 31 -0.69 5.17 8.87
N LYS A 32 -0.14 3.95 8.95
CA LYS A 32 -0.83 2.82 9.56
C LYS A 32 -1.24 3.14 11.00
N ARG A 33 -0.32 3.72 11.76
CA ARG A 33 -0.57 4.07 13.17
C ARG A 33 -1.67 5.11 13.29
N LEU A 34 -1.64 6.15 12.44
CA LEU A 34 -2.64 7.20 12.44
C LEU A 34 -4.03 6.67 12.09
N ILE A 35 -4.12 5.83 11.08
CA ILE A 35 -5.39 5.23 10.66
C ILE A 35 -5.94 4.32 11.76
N THR A 36 -5.09 3.49 12.34
CA THR A 36 -5.48 2.58 13.43
C THR A 36 -6.00 3.34 14.64
N ARG A 37 -5.42 4.51 14.93
CA ARG A 37 -5.81 5.34 16.06
C ARG A 37 -7.15 6.03 15.85
N ASN A 38 -7.47 6.39 14.60
CA ASN A 38 -8.65 7.20 14.28
C ASN A 38 -9.83 6.38 13.77
N MET A 39 -9.71 5.07 13.70
CA MET A 39 -10.71 4.23 13.07
C MET A 39 -10.86 2.92 13.84
N SER A 40 -12.10 2.42 13.92
CA SER A 40 -12.32 1.08 14.45
C SER A 40 -11.73 0.06 13.50
N MET A 41 -10.95 -0.87 14.03
CA MET A 41 -10.29 -1.90 13.22
C MET A 41 -11.09 -3.20 13.17
N THR A 42 -12.36 -3.17 13.52
CA THR A 42 -13.23 -4.33 13.40
C THR A 42 -13.37 -4.71 11.91
N ASN A 43 -13.00 -5.93 11.57
CA ASN A 43 -13.02 -6.45 10.20
C ASN A 43 -12.12 -5.66 9.22
N LYS A 44 -11.21 -4.86 9.74
CA LYS A 44 -10.28 -4.07 8.94
C LYS A 44 -8.86 -4.41 9.32
N SER A 45 -7.97 -4.38 8.34
CA SER A 45 -6.55 -4.56 8.60
C SER A 45 -5.74 -3.70 7.65
N ILE A 46 -4.54 -3.33 8.09
CA ILE A 46 -3.63 -2.51 7.32
C ILE A 46 -2.27 -3.20 7.34
N GLN A 47 -1.65 -3.29 6.18
CA GLN A 47 -0.33 -3.87 6.06
C GLN A 47 0.58 -2.96 5.28
N CYS A 48 1.85 -2.94 5.67
CA CYS A 48 2.89 -2.26 4.92
C CYS A 48 3.80 -3.32 4.33
N ILE A 49 3.95 -3.31 3.02
CA ILE A 49 4.79 -4.28 2.33
C ILE A 49 5.76 -3.58 1.40
N GLU A 50 6.88 -4.25 1.14
CA GLU A 50 7.80 -3.87 0.08
C GLU A 50 7.57 -4.84 -1.06
N THR A 51 7.26 -4.34 -2.23
CA THR A 51 6.96 -5.17 -3.39
C THR A 51 7.31 -4.45 -4.67
N GLU A 52 7.35 -5.21 -5.75
CA GLU A 52 7.49 -4.62 -7.07
C GLU A 52 6.12 -4.24 -7.62
N ALA A 53 6.09 -3.13 -8.34
CA ALA A 53 4.87 -2.67 -8.97
C ALA A 53 5.18 -2.10 -10.34
N GLU A 54 4.25 -2.26 -11.25
CA GLU A 54 4.33 -1.58 -12.53
C GLU A 54 3.80 -0.16 -12.31
N ILE A 55 4.66 0.81 -12.59
CA ILE A 55 4.41 2.22 -12.29
C ILE A 55 4.18 2.98 -13.59
N GLU A 56 3.20 3.86 -13.58
CA GLU A 56 2.97 4.82 -14.64
C GLU A 56 3.26 6.21 -14.11
N ILE A 57 4.07 6.96 -14.86
CA ILE A 57 4.39 8.34 -14.50
C ILE A 57 3.38 9.25 -15.18
N ASN A 58 2.67 10.03 -14.39
CA ASN A 58 1.66 10.96 -14.89
C ASN A 58 2.30 12.24 -15.42
N VAL A 59 1.49 13.02 -16.13
CA VAL A 59 1.94 14.27 -16.74
C VAL A 59 2.51 15.25 -15.73
N ASP A 60 1.98 15.26 -14.51
CA ASP A 60 2.42 16.14 -13.44
C ASP A 60 3.65 15.61 -12.68
N GLY A 61 4.19 14.46 -13.09
CA GLY A 61 5.34 13.84 -12.44
C GLY A 61 4.99 12.88 -11.32
N SER A 62 3.73 12.77 -10.94
CA SER A 62 3.33 11.82 -9.91
C SER A 62 3.35 10.39 -10.46
N LYS A 63 3.43 9.42 -9.55
CA LYS A 63 3.46 8.01 -9.91
C LYS A 63 2.16 7.34 -9.52
N THR A 64 1.66 6.49 -10.41
CA THR A 64 0.46 5.69 -10.15
C THR A 64 0.81 4.22 -10.31
N ILE A 65 0.31 3.39 -9.41
CA ILE A 65 0.47 1.94 -9.55
C ILE A 65 -0.48 1.45 -10.62
N LYS A 66 0.08 0.91 -11.70
CA LYS A 66 -0.71 0.29 -12.75
C LYS A 66 -1.04 -1.15 -12.38
N LYS A 67 -0.09 -1.85 -11.76
CA LYS A 67 -0.26 -3.24 -11.37
C LYS A 67 0.72 -3.57 -10.25
N LEU A 68 0.23 -4.25 -9.21
CA LEU A 68 1.10 -4.78 -8.15
C LEU A 68 1.61 -6.15 -8.58
N ILE A 69 2.92 -6.34 -8.47
CA ILE A 69 3.56 -7.61 -8.73
C ILE A 69 4.00 -8.17 -7.38
N MET A 70 3.18 -9.05 -6.83
CA MET A 70 3.45 -9.63 -5.51
C MET A 70 4.06 -11.00 -5.68
N LYS A 71 5.33 -11.14 -5.29
CA LYS A 71 6.03 -12.41 -5.42
C LYS A 71 5.61 -13.44 -4.39
N LYS A 72 5.25 -13.00 -3.22
CA LYS A 72 4.72 -13.86 -2.16
C LYS A 72 3.59 -13.15 -1.46
N TRP A 73 2.45 -13.57 -1.77
CA TRP A 73 1.26 -13.10 -1.07
C TRP A 73 0.82 -14.21 -0.14
N ASP A 74 1.38 -14.21 1.04
CA ASP A 74 0.96 -15.13 2.08
C ASP A 74 -0.11 -14.44 2.90
N THR A 75 -1.29 -14.78 2.59
CA THR A 75 -2.38 -14.38 3.45
C THR A 75 -2.64 -15.43 4.49
#